data_450960221e7947050905e960456555b4
#
_entry.id   450960221e7947050905e960456555b4
#
_cell.length_a   1.000
_cell.length_b   1.000
_cell.length_c   1.000
_cell.angle_alpha   90.00
_cell.angle_beta   90.00
_cell.angle_gamma   90.00
#
_symmetry.space_group_name_H-M   'P 1'
#
loop_
_entity.id
_entity.type
_entity.pdbx_description
1 polymer ?
#
loop_
_entity_poly.entity_id
_entity_poly.type
_entity_poly.pdbx_seq_one_letter_code
_entity_poly.pdbx_strand_id
1 'polypeptide(L)'
;IMKIFNLKTLLSVGVLSVAGLSAMATTASAQGNSQWAHEKNRIRKEQKQQQRQANRYRVYRNGSYYQTDNRGAEMLRQAVNQGYQQGYRQGQMDRQGRRSGGYQGSNTYRSGTYGYQSHVDRSQYQYYFQQGFQRGYQDGYNTRTQYGYRQGGSMNILGSILGSILNIREF
;
A
#
# COMPACT_ATOMS: atom_id res chain seq x y z
N ILE A 1 12.23 43.96 2.16
CA ILE A 1 12.95 43.16 1.15
C ILE A 1 12.91 41.70 1.61
N MET A 2 11.92 40.95 1.16
CA MET A 2 11.76 39.53 1.45
C MET A 2 12.27 38.71 0.25
N LYS A 3 13.28 37.88 0.46
CA LYS A 3 13.74 36.90 -0.53
C LYS A 3 12.93 35.63 -0.39
N ILE A 4 12.18 35.28 -1.43
CA ILE A 4 11.42 34.05 -1.58
C ILE A 4 12.40 32.99 -2.06
N PHE A 5 12.67 31.97 -1.24
CA PHE A 5 13.41 30.77 -1.65
C PHE A 5 12.44 29.77 -2.27
N ASN A 6 12.54 29.64 -3.58
CA ASN A 6 11.87 28.61 -4.37
C ASN A 6 12.76 27.36 -4.40
N LEU A 7 12.45 26.36 -3.59
CA LEU A 7 13.15 25.08 -3.64
C LEU A 7 12.29 24.05 -4.40
N LYS A 8 12.38 24.09 -5.73
CA LYS A 8 11.92 23.00 -6.59
C LYS A 8 13.05 21.99 -6.73
N THR A 9 13.08 20.99 -5.87
CA THR A 9 13.90 19.80 -6.11
C THR A 9 13.20 18.88 -7.12
N LEU A 10 13.60 19.05 -8.36
CA LEU A 10 13.35 18.11 -9.45
C LEU A 10 14.13 16.82 -9.19
N LEU A 11 13.42 15.77 -8.83
CA LEU A 11 13.93 14.39 -8.96
C LEU A 11 13.83 14.00 -10.44
N SER A 12 14.91 14.24 -11.17
CA SER A 12 15.08 13.74 -12.53
C SER A 12 15.39 12.25 -12.48
N VAL A 13 14.39 11.44 -12.83
CA VAL A 13 14.60 10.04 -13.24
C VAL A 13 15.37 10.10 -14.55
N GLY A 14 16.66 9.83 -14.49
CA GLY A 14 17.51 9.74 -15.67
C GLY A 14 17.12 8.55 -16.53
N VAL A 15 16.36 8.80 -17.58
CA VAL A 15 16.27 7.89 -18.72
C VAL A 15 17.57 8.02 -19.48
N LEU A 16 18.45 7.03 -19.36
CA LEU A 16 19.63 6.88 -20.19
C LEU A 16 19.19 6.50 -21.61
N SER A 17 19.00 7.51 -22.44
CA SER A 17 18.91 7.35 -23.89
C SER A 17 20.31 7.01 -24.42
N VAL A 18 20.50 5.77 -24.84
CA VAL A 18 21.66 5.35 -25.63
C VAL A 18 21.42 5.74 -27.08
N ALA A 19 21.94 6.86 -27.48
CA ALA A 19 22.03 7.25 -28.88
C ALA A 19 23.51 7.27 -29.30
N GLY A 20 23.81 6.61 -30.38
CA GLY A 20 25.00 6.83 -31.20
C GLY A 20 26.11 5.82 -31.12
N LEU A 21 26.09 4.81 -31.96
CA LEU A 21 27.24 4.06 -32.40
C LEU A 21 27.41 4.20 -33.91
N SER A 22 28.29 5.13 -34.27
CA SER A 22 28.87 5.17 -35.61
C SER A 22 29.80 3.98 -35.81
N ALA A 23 29.64 3.33 -36.96
CA ALA A 23 30.39 2.16 -37.37
C ALA A 23 31.88 2.47 -37.54
N MET A 24 32.73 1.72 -36.83
CA MET A 24 34.10 1.43 -37.22
C MET A 24 34.24 -0.09 -37.31
N ALA A 25 34.37 -0.59 -38.54
CA ALA A 25 34.70 -1.97 -38.80
C ALA A 25 36.13 -2.21 -38.37
N THR A 26 36.33 -2.94 -37.29
CA THR A 26 37.60 -3.58 -36.97
C THR A 26 37.33 -5.01 -36.54
N THR A 27 38.04 -5.94 -37.10
CA THR A 27 38.08 -7.38 -36.90
C THR A 27 37.75 -7.81 -35.46
N ALA A 28 36.51 -8.27 -35.26
CA ALA A 28 36.04 -8.75 -33.97
C ALA A 28 36.64 -10.14 -33.71
N SER A 29 37.64 -10.20 -32.88
CA SER A 29 38.05 -11.42 -32.19
C SER A 29 36.92 -11.89 -31.28
N ALA A 30 36.74 -13.19 -31.14
CA ALA A 30 35.64 -13.87 -30.41
C ALA A 30 35.50 -13.51 -28.90
N GLN A 31 36.26 -12.58 -28.37
CA GLN A 31 36.28 -12.10 -27.01
C GLN A 31 35.15 -11.10 -26.67
N GLY A 32 34.61 -10.38 -27.66
CA GLY A 32 33.54 -9.41 -27.43
C GLY A 32 32.21 -10.04 -27.00
N ASN A 33 31.94 -11.29 -27.41
CA ASN A 33 30.68 -11.97 -27.17
C ASN A 33 30.52 -12.46 -25.71
N SER A 34 31.61 -12.76 -25.03
CA SER A 34 31.58 -13.24 -23.64
C SER A 34 31.32 -12.10 -22.63
N GLN A 35 31.93 -10.95 -22.83
CA GLN A 35 31.77 -9.77 -21.97
C GLN A 35 30.31 -9.26 -22.02
N TRP A 36 29.75 -9.20 -23.23
CA TRP A 36 28.35 -8.79 -23.42
C TRP A 36 27.36 -9.78 -22.76
N ALA A 37 27.61 -11.08 -22.85
CA ALA A 37 26.80 -12.11 -22.21
C ALA A 37 26.88 -12.02 -20.66
N HIS A 38 28.08 -11.76 -20.12
CA HIS A 38 28.29 -11.56 -18.68
C HIS A 38 27.54 -10.32 -18.16
N GLU A 39 27.62 -9.20 -18.86
CA GLU A 39 26.95 -7.97 -18.51
C GLU A 39 25.41 -8.11 -18.54
N LYS A 40 24.89 -8.73 -19.59
CA LYS A 40 23.46 -9.04 -19.70
C LYS A 40 22.97 -9.92 -18.55
N ASN A 41 23.75 -10.91 -18.16
CA ASN A 41 23.42 -11.79 -17.04
C ASN A 41 23.51 -11.06 -15.69
N ARG A 42 24.45 -10.12 -15.53
CA ARG A 42 24.56 -9.26 -14.34
C ARG A 42 23.31 -8.39 -14.20
N ILE A 43 22.97 -7.64 -15.23
CA ILE A 43 21.78 -6.78 -15.27
C ILE A 43 20.51 -7.60 -14.97
N ARG A 44 20.38 -8.77 -15.56
CA ARG A 44 19.22 -9.66 -15.32
C ARG A 44 19.15 -10.15 -13.87
N LYS A 45 20.30 -10.44 -13.24
CA LYS A 45 20.35 -10.82 -11.82
C LYS A 45 19.97 -9.66 -10.92
N GLU A 46 20.48 -8.46 -11.19
CA GLU A 46 20.17 -7.24 -10.45
C GLU A 46 18.70 -6.90 -10.56
N GLN A 47 18.11 -6.95 -11.76
CA GLN A 47 16.67 -6.76 -11.97
C GLN A 47 15.83 -7.77 -11.20
N LYS A 48 16.21 -9.07 -11.23
CA LYS A 48 15.52 -10.10 -10.43
C LYS A 48 15.63 -9.86 -8.93
N GLN A 49 16.76 -9.38 -8.44
CA GLN A 49 16.94 -9.07 -7.01
C GLN A 49 16.07 -7.85 -6.61
N GLN A 50 16.07 -6.79 -7.44
CA GLN A 50 15.21 -5.62 -7.22
C GLN A 50 13.72 -6.01 -7.23
N GLN A 51 13.31 -6.86 -8.16
CA GLN A 51 11.93 -7.34 -8.24
C GLN A 51 11.54 -8.21 -7.04
N ARG A 52 12.46 -9.03 -6.51
CA ARG A 52 12.25 -9.81 -5.28
C ARG A 52 12.13 -8.93 -4.05
N GLN A 53 12.90 -7.84 -3.96
CA GLN A 53 12.80 -6.87 -2.87
C GLN A 53 11.53 -6.02 -2.97
N ALA A 54 11.09 -5.68 -4.19
CA ALA A 54 9.86 -4.93 -4.42
C ALA A 54 8.61 -5.73 -4.01
N ASN A 55 8.57 -7.05 -4.24
CA ASN A 55 7.40 -7.90 -3.98
C ASN A 55 7.60 -8.81 -2.75
N ARG A 56 8.00 -8.21 -1.64
CA ARG A 56 8.42 -8.94 -0.43
C ARG A 56 7.26 -9.51 0.39
N TYR A 57 6.05 -9.00 0.16
CA TYR A 57 4.88 -9.35 0.96
C TYR A 57 3.77 -9.95 0.11
N ARG A 58 3.03 -10.86 0.69
CA ARG A 58 1.73 -11.32 0.17
C ARG A 58 0.63 -10.89 1.10
N VAL A 59 -0.44 -10.39 0.54
CA VAL A 59 -1.67 -10.04 1.26
C VAL A 59 -2.82 -10.87 0.75
N TYR A 60 -3.69 -11.32 1.64
CA TYR A 60 -4.81 -12.19 1.30
C TYR A 60 -6.09 -11.40 1.05
N ARG A 61 -6.76 -11.65 -0.07
CA ARG A 61 -8.06 -11.07 -0.39
C ARG A 61 -8.91 -12.05 -1.18
N ASN A 62 -10.15 -12.31 -0.73
CA ASN A 62 -11.14 -13.10 -1.46
C ASN A 62 -10.61 -14.45 -1.98
N GLY A 63 -9.94 -15.23 -1.15
CA GLY A 63 -9.41 -16.53 -1.54
C GLY A 63 -8.07 -16.53 -2.25
N SER A 64 -7.50 -15.36 -2.57
CA SER A 64 -6.27 -15.24 -3.35
C SER A 64 -5.23 -14.39 -2.63
N TYR A 65 -3.94 -14.70 -2.89
CA TYR A 65 -2.81 -13.91 -2.42
C TYR A 65 -2.33 -12.96 -3.52
N TYR A 66 -2.10 -11.71 -3.16
CA TYR A 66 -1.55 -10.67 -4.02
C TYR A 66 -0.18 -10.25 -3.49
N GLN A 67 0.76 -10.07 -4.40
CA GLN A 67 2.08 -9.56 -4.04
C GLN A 67 2.03 -8.04 -3.85
N THR A 68 2.77 -7.56 -2.86
CA THR A 68 2.95 -6.13 -2.60
C THR A 68 4.35 -5.87 -2.04
N ASP A 69 4.79 -4.63 -2.16
CA ASP A 69 6.03 -4.17 -1.53
C ASP A 69 5.78 -3.72 -0.07
N ASN A 70 6.84 -3.30 0.59
CA ASN A 70 6.77 -2.80 1.96
C ASN A 70 5.83 -1.60 2.09
N ARG A 71 5.88 -0.68 1.13
CA ARG A 71 5.04 0.51 1.11
C ARG A 71 3.57 0.19 0.89
N GLY A 72 3.28 -0.73 -0.01
CA GLY A 72 1.92 -1.22 -0.24
C GLY A 72 1.36 -1.96 0.98
N ALA A 73 2.16 -2.80 1.63
CA ALA A 73 1.76 -3.47 2.86
C ALA A 73 1.41 -2.46 3.97
N GLU A 74 2.20 -1.39 4.12
CA GLU A 74 1.92 -0.33 5.08
C GLU A 74 0.64 0.45 4.73
N MET A 75 0.43 0.76 3.44
CA MET A 75 -0.80 1.40 2.97
C MET A 75 -2.05 0.57 3.28
N LEU A 76 -1.96 -0.76 3.18
CA LEU A 76 -3.08 -1.63 3.52
C LEU A 76 -3.31 -1.73 5.03
N ARG A 77 -2.26 -1.68 5.87
CA ARG A 77 -2.40 -1.53 7.33
C ARG A 77 -3.12 -0.23 7.68
N GLN A 78 -2.72 0.87 7.04
CA GLN A 78 -3.38 2.16 7.21
C GLN A 78 -4.83 2.12 6.76
N ALA A 79 -5.15 1.46 5.64
CA ALA A 79 -6.52 1.29 5.17
C ALA A 79 -7.42 0.65 6.23
N VAL A 80 -6.98 -0.46 6.83
CA VAL A 80 -7.72 -1.13 7.92
C VAL A 80 -7.90 -0.20 9.11
N ASN A 81 -6.84 0.48 9.55
CA ASN A 81 -6.89 1.36 10.71
C ASN A 81 -7.78 2.59 10.47
N GLN A 82 -7.67 3.22 9.31
CA GLN A 82 -8.55 4.33 8.91
C GLN A 82 -10.01 3.89 8.83
N GLY A 83 -10.25 2.72 8.24
CA GLY A 83 -11.59 2.12 8.24
C GLY A 83 -12.13 1.94 9.64
N TYR A 84 -11.35 1.34 10.54
CA TYR A 84 -11.75 1.15 11.93
C TYR A 84 -12.11 2.47 12.62
N GLN A 85 -11.29 3.50 12.48
CA GLN A 85 -11.55 4.82 13.07
C GLN A 85 -12.84 5.46 12.55
N GLN A 86 -13.06 5.42 11.23
CA GLN A 86 -14.27 5.97 10.62
C GLN A 86 -15.52 5.16 11.02
N GLY A 87 -15.39 3.84 11.04
CA GLY A 87 -16.46 2.95 11.49
C GLY A 87 -16.83 3.20 12.95
N TYR A 88 -15.86 3.32 13.83
CA TYR A 88 -16.08 3.59 15.26
C TYR A 88 -16.88 4.88 15.48
N ARG A 89 -16.49 5.98 14.79
CA ARG A 89 -17.22 7.25 14.87
C ARG A 89 -18.64 7.12 14.34
N GLN A 90 -18.81 6.45 13.20
CA GLN A 90 -20.13 6.23 12.61
C GLN A 90 -21.03 5.39 13.56
N GLY A 91 -20.49 4.33 14.15
CA GLY A 91 -21.21 3.50 15.11
C GLY A 91 -21.67 4.29 16.35
N GLN A 92 -20.81 5.16 16.90
CA GLN A 92 -21.18 6.04 18.01
C GLN A 92 -22.30 7.01 17.61
N MET A 93 -22.21 7.65 16.43
CA MET A 93 -23.23 8.57 15.95
C MET A 93 -24.58 7.87 15.73
N ASP A 94 -24.58 6.67 15.16
CA ASP A 94 -25.80 5.92 14.91
C ASP A 94 -26.45 5.44 16.22
N ARG A 95 -25.64 5.03 17.20
CA ARG A 95 -26.13 4.70 18.53
C ARG A 95 -26.78 5.91 19.22
N GLN A 96 -26.10 7.07 19.21
CA GLN A 96 -26.63 8.30 19.80
C GLN A 96 -27.92 8.76 19.11
N GLY A 97 -27.96 8.64 17.77
CA GLY A 97 -29.14 8.97 16.95
C GLY A 97 -30.25 7.89 16.97
N ARG A 98 -30.08 6.80 17.74
CA ARG A 98 -31.00 5.64 17.76
C ARG A 98 -31.27 5.07 16.36
N ARG A 99 -30.29 5.11 15.48
CA ARG A 99 -30.36 4.58 14.10
C ARG A 99 -30.01 3.10 14.10
N SER A 100 -30.85 2.27 13.51
CA SER A 100 -30.65 0.81 13.39
C SER A 100 -30.16 0.37 12.01
N GLY A 101 -29.82 1.30 11.12
CA GLY A 101 -29.56 1.02 9.71
C GLY A 101 -28.28 0.25 9.35
N GLY A 102 -27.37 0.07 10.31
CA GLY A 102 -26.12 -0.64 10.08
C GLY A 102 -25.11 0.15 9.22
N TYR A 103 -23.88 -0.36 9.15
CA TYR A 103 -22.76 0.31 8.46
C TYR A 103 -22.91 0.37 6.94
N GLN A 104 -23.71 -0.51 6.33
CA GLN A 104 -23.91 -0.58 4.87
C GLN A 104 -24.52 0.71 4.29
N GLY A 105 -25.32 1.43 5.09
CA GLY A 105 -25.90 2.72 4.73
C GLY A 105 -24.90 3.87 4.66
N SER A 106 -23.71 3.72 5.24
CA SER A 106 -22.69 4.77 5.28
C SER A 106 -22.05 4.99 3.92
N ASN A 107 -22.03 6.22 3.43
CA ASN A 107 -21.30 6.60 2.22
C ASN A 107 -19.79 6.38 2.37
N THR A 108 -19.23 6.63 3.57
CA THR A 108 -17.81 6.39 3.88
C THR A 108 -17.46 4.91 3.77
N TYR A 109 -18.34 4.02 4.23
CA TYR A 109 -18.17 2.57 4.06
C TYR A 109 -18.19 2.18 2.58
N ARG A 110 -19.20 2.64 1.84
CA ARG A 110 -19.38 2.28 0.42
C ARG A 110 -18.23 2.78 -0.45
N SER A 111 -17.79 4.01 -0.25
CA SER A 111 -16.64 4.56 -0.99
C SER A 111 -15.34 3.85 -0.61
N GLY A 112 -15.11 3.63 0.68
CA GLY A 112 -13.94 2.93 1.21
C GLY A 112 -12.59 3.52 0.85
N THR A 113 -12.55 4.82 0.50
CA THR A 113 -11.36 5.48 -0.07
C THR A 113 -10.79 6.58 0.80
N TYR A 114 -11.28 6.73 2.02
CA TYR A 114 -10.76 7.72 2.95
C TYR A 114 -9.28 7.45 3.27
N GLY A 115 -8.39 8.42 2.97
CA GLY A 115 -6.94 8.27 3.14
C GLY A 115 -6.23 7.48 2.03
N TYR A 116 -6.92 7.12 0.96
CA TYR A 116 -6.33 6.41 -0.18
C TYR A 116 -5.24 7.23 -0.87
N GLN A 117 -4.14 6.55 -1.19
CA GLN A 117 -3.06 7.02 -2.04
C GLN A 117 -2.75 5.97 -3.10
N SER A 118 -2.28 6.38 -4.27
CA SER A 118 -2.15 5.55 -5.48
C SER A 118 -0.98 4.54 -5.49
N HIS A 119 -0.55 4.04 -4.32
CA HIS A 119 0.52 3.04 -4.22
C HIS A 119 0.03 1.60 -4.26
N VAL A 120 -1.25 1.39 -4.03
CA VAL A 120 -1.92 0.10 -4.12
C VAL A 120 -3.15 0.24 -4.99
N ASP A 121 -3.65 -0.87 -5.50
CA ASP A 121 -4.91 -0.88 -6.24
C ASP A 121 -6.05 -0.33 -5.38
N ARG A 122 -6.88 0.54 -5.96
CA ARG A 122 -7.99 1.20 -5.27
C ARG A 122 -8.98 0.20 -4.68
N SER A 123 -9.28 -0.85 -5.44
CA SER A 123 -10.22 -1.90 -4.99
C SER A 123 -9.65 -2.70 -3.84
N GLN A 124 -8.33 -2.86 -3.80
CA GLN A 124 -7.62 -3.52 -2.72
C GLN A 124 -7.66 -2.67 -1.45
N TYR A 125 -7.36 -1.37 -1.55
CA TYR A 125 -7.48 -0.43 -0.44
C TYR A 125 -8.90 -0.41 0.13
N GLN A 126 -9.91 -0.27 -0.74
CA GLN A 126 -11.33 -0.25 -0.38
C GLN A 126 -11.74 -1.50 0.39
N TYR A 127 -11.34 -2.68 -0.07
CA TYR A 127 -11.63 -3.93 0.62
C TYR A 127 -11.11 -3.92 2.07
N TYR A 128 -9.85 -3.57 2.29
CA TYR A 128 -9.26 -3.56 3.62
C TYR A 128 -9.81 -2.44 4.51
N PHE A 129 -10.10 -1.28 3.93
CA PHE A 129 -10.81 -0.22 4.63
C PHE A 129 -12.17 -0.69 5.14
N GLN A 130 -12.95 -1.36 4.31
CA GLN A 130 -14.26 -1.88 4.67
C GLN A 130 -14.18 -2.94 5.78
N GLN A 131 -13.16 -3.80 5.78
CA GLN A 131 -12.93 -4.77 6.85
C GLN A 131 -12.66 -4.10 8.20
N GLY A 132 -11.88 -3.04 8.20
CA GLY A 132 -11.65 -2.22 9.38
C GLY A 132 -12.93 -1.50 9.83
N PHE A 133 -13.64 -0.89 8.89
CA PHE A 133 -14.84 -0.12 9.17
C PHE A 133 -15.94 -0.95 9.87
N GLN A 134 -16.18 -2.16 9.41
CA GLN A 134 -17.14 -3.08 10.03
C GLN A 134 -16.86 -3.31 11.52
N ARG A 135 -15.59 -3.59 11.84
CA ARG A 135 -15.17 -3.84 13.23
C ARG A 135 -15.24 -2.59 14.08
N GLY A 136 -14.81 -1.47 13.52
CA GLY A 136 -14.92 -0.18 14.19
C GLY A 136 -16.38 0.19 14.46
N TYR A 137 -17.26 0.01 13.49
CA TYR A 137 -18.68 0.27 13.64
C TYR A 137 -19.31 -0.58 14.77
N GLN A 138 -18.98 -1.87 14.81
CA GLN A 138 -19.45 -2.76 15.89
C GLN A 138 -19.00 -2.29 17.27
N ASP A 139 -17.71 -1.92 17.40
CA ASP A 139 -17.19 -1.40 18.67
C ASP A 139 -17.84 -0.08 19.06
N GLY A 140 -17.94 0.86 18.14
CA GLY A 140 -18.56 2.17 18.36
C GLY A 140 -20.04 2.09 18.71
N TYR A 141 -20.79 1.28 17.99
CA TYR A 141 -22.23 1.10 18.21
C TYR A 141 -22.53 0.39 19.54
N ASN A 142 -21.74 -0.63 19.89
CA ASN A 142 -21.91 -1.41 21.11
C ASN A 142 -21.20 -0.79 22.34
N THR A 143 -20.48 0.32 22.18
CA THR A 143 -19.64 0.95 23.23
C THR A 143 -18.62 -0.02 23.80
N ARG A 144 -18.02 -0.85 22.95
CA ARG A 144 -17.00 -1.85 23.28
C ARG A 144 -15.69 -1.51 22.60
N THR A 145 -14.62 -2.15 23.04
CA THR A 145 -13.29 -2.10 22.44
C THR A 145 -12.79 -3.53 22.17
N GLN A 146 -13.63 -4.34 21.53
CA GLN A 146 -13.32 -5.74 21.22
C GLN A 146 -12.22 -5.87 20.17
N TYR A 147 -12.23 -4.98 19.19
CA TYR A 147 -11.31 -5.02 18.05
C TYR A 147 -10.25 -3.93 18.08
N GLY A 148 -10.32 -3.01 19.02
CA GLY A 148 -9.41 -1.88 19.08
C GLY A 148 -9.08 -1.41 20.49
N TYR A 149 -8.27 -0.37 20.52
CA TYR A 149 -7.83 0.29 21.75
C TYR A 149 -7.70 1.80 21.53
N ARG A 150 -7.73 2.57 22.62
CA ARG A 150 -7.57 4.03 22.56
C ARG A 150 -6.10 4.40 22.84
N GLN A 151 -5.53 5.22 21.96
CA GLN A 151 -4.20 5.77 22.14
C GLN A 151 -4.17 7.20 21.62
N GLY A 152 -3.65 8.15 22.43
CA GLY A 152 -3.52 9.54 22.01
C GLY A 152 -4.83 10.20 21.56
N GLY A 153 -5.97 9.87 22.17
CA GLY A 153 -7.29 10.38 21.77
C GLY A 153 -7.93 9.71 20.57
N SER A 154 -7.18 8.88 19.83
CA SER A 154 -7.66 8.14 18.66
C SER A 154 -7.93 6.68 18.98
N MET A 155 -8.90 6.08 18.27
CA MET A 155 -9.15 4.65 18.30
C MET A 155 -8.29 3.97 17.23
N ASN A 156 -7.60 2.89 17.61
CA ASN A 156 -6.75 2.10 16.73
C ASN A 156 -7.16 0.63 16.79
N ILE A 157 -7.02 -0.08 15.68
CA ILE A 157 -7.30 -1.52 15.65
C ILE A 157 -6.18 -2.30 16.34
N LEU A 158 -6.54 -3.38 17.04
CA LEU A 158 -5.56 -4.28 17.66
C LEU A 158 -4.67 -4.95 16.61
N GLY A 159 -3.37 -5.07 16.91
CA GLY A 159 -2.39 -5.67 16.00
C GLY A 159 -2.74 -7.11 15.61
N SER A 160 -3.29 -7.91 16.52
CA SER A 160 -3.75 -9.28 16.25
C SER A 160 -4.91 -9.31 15.24
N ILE A 161 -5.85 -8.39 15.37
CA ILE A 161 -6.98 -8.24 14.44
C ILE A 161 -6.50 -7.74 13.08
N LEU A 162 -5.61 -6.74 13.08
CA LEU A 162 -4.97 -6.23 11.87
C LEU A 162 -4.25 -7.35 11.11
N GLY A 163 -3.46 -8.17 11.82
CA GLY A 163 -2.77 -9.33 11.25
C GLY A 163 -3.72 -10.36 10.65
N SER A 164 -4.84 -10.65 11.33
CA SER A 164 -5.84 -11.60 10.84
C SER A 164 -6.56 -11.12 9.56
N ILE A 165 -6.81 -9.81 9.46
CA ILE A 165 -7.45 -9.21 8.27
C ILE A 165 -6.52 -9.24 7.07
N LEU A 166 -5.28 -8.81 7.26
CA LEU A 166 -4.32 -8.65 6.18
C LEU A 166 -3.66 -9.98 5.78
N ASN A 167 -3.51 -10.89 6.75
CA ASN A 167 -2.77 -12.14 6.58
C ASN A 167 -1.47 -11.94 5.77
N ILE A 168 -0.71 -10.91 6.15
CA ILE A 168 0.54 -10.56 5.48
C ILE A 168 1.57 -11.63 5.80
N ARG A 169 2.18 -12.16 4.75
CA ARG A 169 3.32 -13.08 4.84
C ARG A 169 4.51 -12.48 4.11
N GLU A 170 5.67 -12.56 4.73
CA GLU A 170 6.98 -12.23 4.15
C GLU A 170 7.55 -13.46 3.45
N PHE A 171 8.31 -13.28 2.34
CA PHE A 171 8.96 -14.37 1.60
C PHE A 171 10.44 -14.43 1.91
#